data_af2f32f48327c9a39a295b51de2437ad
#
_entry.id   af2f32f48327c9a39a295b51de2437ad
#
_cell.length_a   1.000
_cell.length_b   1.000
_cell.length_c   1.000
_cell.angle_alpha   90.00
_cell.angle_beta   90.00
_cell.angle_gamma   90.00
#
_symmetry.space_group_name_H-M   'P 1'
#
loop_
_entity.id
_entity.type
_entity.pdbx_description
1 polymer ?
#
loop_
_entity_poly.entity_id
_entity_poly.type
_entity_poly.pdbx_seq_one_letter_code
_entity_poly.pdbx_strand_id
1 'polypeptide(L)'
;MSSAGQSNAVIHHEDDNVAIAVRPVESGEAVVVKAEERVKAAEDVDVGHKIALCSIASGGIVYRYGEPIVEATQAIGAGAWVHVHNTRPIPGDVEA
;
A
#
# COMPACT_ATOMS: atom_id res chain seq x y z
N MET A 1 -15.60 18.44 13.22
CA MET A 1 -14.77 17.24 13.47
C MET A 1 -14.17 16.73 12.18
N SER A 2 -12.90 16.58 12.18
CA SER A 2 -12.19 16.12 10.99
C SER A 2 -12.27 14.61 10.89
N SER A 3 -12.55 14.11 9.68
CA SER A 3 -12.53 12.67 9.44
C SER A 3 -11.11 12.12 9.52
N ALA A 4 -10.09 12.98 9.51
CA ALA A 4 -8.71 12.55 9.61
C ALA A 4 -8.40 11.86 10.94
N GLY A 5 -9.30 12.02 11.95
CA GLY A 5 -9.11 11.32 13.20
C GLY A 5 -9.44 9.84 13.15
N GLN A 6 -10.06 9.38 12.06
CA GLN A 6 -10.47 7.99 11.93
C GLN A 6 -9.57 7.25 10.96
N SER A 7 -8.82 6.29 11.50
CA SER A 7 -7.93 5.48 10.66
C SER A 7 -8.74 4.50 9.83
N ASN A 8 -8.37 4.36 8.55
CA ASN A 8 -8.98 3.38 7.67
C ASN A 8 -7.96 2.40 7.12
N ALA A 9 -6.71 2.53 7.58
CA ALA A 9 -5.64 1.64 7.15
C ALA A 9 -4.61 1.52 8.27
N VAL A 10 -3.79 0.48 8.20
CA VAL A 10 -2.73 0.25 9.18
C VAL A 10 -1.42 0.04 8.45
N ILE A 11 -0.32 0.41 9.11
CA ILE A 11 1.04 0.15 8.63
C ILE A 11 1.66 -0.74 9.69
N HIS A 12 2.23 -1.87 9.27
CA HIS A 12 2.75 -2.86 10.21
C HIS A 12 4.17 -2.60 10.66
N HIS A 13 4.94 -1.85 9.87
CA HIS A 13 6.34 -1.59 10.19
C HIS A 13 6.74 -0.26 9.56
N GLU A 14 7.66 0.46 10.22
CA GLU A 14 8.03 1.79 9.72
C GLU A 14 8.69 1.77 8.35
N ASP A 15 9.26 0.63 7.96
CA ASP A 15 9.90 0.50 6.64
C ASP A 15 8.93 0.10 5.54
N ASP A 16 7.67 -0.12 5.87
CA ASP A 16 6.68 -0.53 4.89
C ASP A 16 6.35 0.64 3.96
N ASN A 17 6.21 0.33 2.67
CA ASN A 17 5.77 1.33 1.70
C ASN A 17 4.33 1.10 1.25
N VAL A 18 3.61 0.23 1.97
CA VAL A 18 2.17 0.03 1.76
C VAL A 18 1.46 0.05 3.10
N ALA A 19 0.20 0.46 3.07
CA ALA A 19 -0.72 0.33 4.20
C ALA A 19 -1.76 -0.70 3.83
N ILE A 20 -2.40 -1.30 4.83
CA ILE A 20 -3.44 -2.30 4.63
C ILE A 20 -4.77 -1.68 5.02
N ALA A 21 -5.73 -1.69 4.10
CA ALA A 21 -7.06 -1.14 4.35
C ALA A 21 -7.78 -1.99 5.40
N VAL A 22 -8.31 -1.35 6.44
CA VAL A 22 -9.07 -2.06 7.47
C VAL A 22 -10.57 -1.93 7.24
N ARG A 23 -10.95 -1.17 6.21
CA ARG A 23 -12.31 -1.08 5.69
C ARG A 23 -12.18 -0.62 4.25
N PRO A 24 -13.25 -0.70 3.44
CA PRO A 24 -13.13 -0.26 2.05
C PRO A 24 -12.75 1.22 1.99
N VAL A 25 -11.84 1.55 1.08
CA VAL A 25 -11.37 2.92 0.85
C VAL A 25 -11.72 3.27 -0.58
N GLU A 26 -12.41 4.40 -0.76
CA GLU A 26 -12.86 4.81 -2.08
C GLU A 26 -11.85 5.72 -2.74
N SER A 27 -11.83 5.70 -4.07
CA SER A 27 -11.00 6.60 -4.86
C SER A 27 -11.19 8.04 -4.38
N GLY A 28 -10.11 8.73 -4.13
CA GLY A 28 -10.13 10.11 -3.65
C GLY A 28 -10.22 10.25 -2.14
N GLU A 29 -10.50 9.17 -1.44
CA GLU A 29 -10.61 9.21 0.01
C GLU A 29 -9.21 9.26 0.63
N ALA A 30 -9.08 10.00 1.74
CA ALA A 30 -7.80 10.07 2.44
C ALA A 30 -7.51 8.72 3.07
N VAL A 31 -6.26 8.26 2.95
CA VAL A 31 -5.77 7.07 3.63
C VAL A 31 -5.18 7.54 4.95
N VAL A 32 -5.82 7.17 6.05
CA VAL A 32 -5.49 7.69 7.38
C VAL A 32 -4.96 6.56 8.24
N VAL A 33 -3.76 6.75 8.78
CA VAL A 33 -3.09 5.79 9.65
C VAL A 33 -2.75 6.51 10.94
N LYS A 34 -3.20 5.98 12.07
CA LYS A 34 -2.94 6.60 13.38
C LYS A 34 -3.36 8.05 13.40
N ALA A 35 -4.56 8.32 12.87
CA ALA A 35 -5.16 9.65 12.84
C ALA A 35 -4.40 10.65 11.97
N GLU A 36 -3.53 10.16 11.09
CA GLU A 36 -2.72 11.02 10.22
C GLU A 36 -2.96 10.64 8.77
N GLU A 37 -3.27 11.63 7.95
CA GLU A 37 -3.46 11.37 6.52
C GLU A 37 -2.11 11.12 5.87
N ARG A 38 -1.99 10.01 5.14
CA ARG A 38 -0.74 9.62 4.49
C ARG A 38 -0.76 9.91 3.00
N VAL A 39 -1.81 9.49 2.32
CA VAL A 39 -1.98 9.71 0.87
C VAL A 39 -3.48 9.74 0.59
N LYS A 40 -3.84 10.07 -0.65
CA LYS A 40 -5.22 9.90 -1.10
C LYS A 40 -5.29 8.67 -1.98
N ALA A 41 -6.33 7.87 -1.80
CA ALA A 41 -6.51 6.67 -2.60
C ALA A 41 -6.68 7.06 -4.06
N ALA A 42 -5.93 6.42 -4.95
CA ALA A 42 -6.01 6.68 -6.39
C ALA A 42 -7.14 5.88 -7.03
N GLU A 43 -7.63 4.87 -6.34
CA GLU A 43 -8.70 3.99 -6.82
C GLU A 43 -9.31 3.31 -5.61
N ASP A 44 -10.41 2.60 -5.83
CA ASP A 44 -11.09 1.87 -4.76
C ASP A 44 -10.20 0.73 -4.29
N VAL A 45 -10.11 0.55 -2.97
CA VAL A 45 -9.32 -0.53 -2.38
C VAL A 45 -10.17 -1.23 -1.34
N ASP A 46 -10.34 -2.54 -1.48
CA ASP A 46 -11.11 -3.34 -0.55
C ASP A 46 -10.36 -3.59 0.75
N VAL A 47 -11.12 -3.95 1.78
CA VAL A 47 -10.55 -4.29 3.07
C VAL A 47 -9.54 -5.43 2.93
N GLY A 48 -8.44 -5.32 3.63
CA GLY A 48 -7.37 -6.33 3.60
C GLY A 48 -6.37 -6.16 2.48
N HIS A 49 -6.62 -5.23 1.56
CA HIS A 49 -5.72 -5.02 0.43
C HIS A 49 -4.73 -3.89 0.69
N LYS A 50 -3.67 -3.87 -0.10
CA LYS A 50 -2.54 -2.94 0.10
C LYS A 50 -2.75 -1.66 -0.69
N ILE A 51 -2.35 -0.55 -0.09
CA ILE A 51 -2.39 0.77 -0.71
C ILE A 51 -0.96 1.31 -0.69
N ALA A 52 -0.45 1.74 -1.84
CA ALA A 52 0.92 2.29 -1.90
C ALA A 52 0.98 3.62 -1.14
N LEU A 53 1.95 3.75 -0.25
CA LEU A 53 2.15 4.98 0.52
C LEU A 53 2.99 6.00 -0.25
N CYS A 54 3.69 5.55 -1.27
CA CYS A 54 4.55 6.40 -2.09
C CYS A 54 4.63 5.76 -3.47
N SER A 55 5.24 6.46 -4.41
CA SER A 55 5.45 5.91 -5.74
C SER A 55 6.44 4.76 -5.65
N ILE A 56 6.16 3.68 -6.38
CA ILE A 56 7.03 2.52 -6.46
C ILE A 56 7.36 2.33 -7.94
N ALA A 57 8.63 2.40 -8.28
CA ALA A 57 9.04 2.26 -9.68
C ALA A 57 8.87 0.82 -10.14
N SER A 58 8.74 0.63 -11.45
CA SER A 58 8.77 -0.71 -12.04
C SER A 58 10.06 -1.41 -11.58
N GLY A 59 9.96 -2.62 -11.07
CA GLY A 59 11.08 -3.33 -10.49
C GLY A 59 11.34 -2.98 -9.03
N GLY A 60 10.62 -1.99 -8.50
CA GLY A 60 10.78 -1.62 -7.09
C GLY A 60 10.16 -2.64 -6.16
N ILE A 61 10.61 -2.66 -4.94
CA ILE A 61 10.22 -3.66 -3.96
C ILE A 61 9.09 -3.15 -3.08
N VAL A 62 8.12 -4.02 -2.81
CA VAL A 62 7.04 -3.74 -1.86
C VAL A 62 7.44 -4.37 -0.53
N TYR A 63 7.40 -3.57 0.52
CA TYR A 63 7.75 -4.01 1.87
C TYR A 63 6.52 -4.05 2.75
N ARG A 64 6.37 -5.15 3.50
CA ARG A 64 5.33 -5.31 4.49
C ARG A 64 5.92 -6.06 5.67
N TYR A 65 5.60 -5.62 6.88
CA TYR A 65 6.21 -6.13 8.11
C TYR A 65 7.73 -5.95 8.09
N GLY A 66 8.19 -4.91 7.37
CA GLY A 66 9.61 -4.65 7.24
C GLY A 66 10.33 -5.60 6.30
N GLU A 67 9.59 -6.50 5.61
CA GLU A 67 10.17 -7.53 4.76
C GLU A 67 9.84 -7.28 3.29
N PRO A 68 10.77 -7.58 2.38
CA PRO A 68 10.46 -7.50 0.95
C PRO A 68 9.54 -8.66 0.59
N ILE A 69 8.38 -8.34 0.02
CA ILE A 69 7.38 -9.40 -0.26
C ILE A 69 7.18 -9.64 -1.75
N VAL A 70 7.15 -8.59 -2.56
CA VAL A 70 6.94 -8.71 -4.00
C VAL A 70 7.64 -7.54 -4.68
N GLU A 71 7.71 -7.62 -6.00
CA GLU A 71 8.32 -6.60 -6.83
C GLU A 71 7.26 -6.03 -7.78
N ALA A 72 7.30 -4.72 -8.03
CA ALA A 72 6.36 -4.08 -8.93
C ALA A 72 6.67 -4.46 -10.37
N THR A 73 5.64 -4.80 -11.15
CA THR A 73 5.80 -5.12 -12.57
C THR A 73 5.65 -3.88 -13.44
N GLN A 74 5.18 -2.78 -12.85
CA GLN A 74 4.99 -1.50 -13.52
C GLN A 74 5.07 -0.43 -12.45
N ALA A 75 5.19 0.80 -12.86
CA ALA A 75 5.19 1.91 -11.91
C ALA A 75 3.86 1.94 -11.17
N ILE A 76 3.92 2.09 -9.85
CA ILE A 76 2.74 2.15 -8.99
C ILE A 76 2.75 3.51 -8.34
N GLY A 77 1.68 4.30 -8.54
CA GLY A 77 1.60 5.63 -7.96
C GLY A 77 1.17 5.58 -6.50
N ALA A 78 1.50 6.64 -5.76
CA ALA A 78 1.06 6.76 -4.38
C ALA A 78 -0.47 6.69 -4.33
N GLY A 79 -1.01 5.94 -3.39
CA GLY A 79 -2.45 5.77 -3.25
C GLY A 79 -3.05 4.66 -4.09
N ALA A 80 -2.27 4.03 -4.96
CA ALA A 80 -2.78 2.99 -5.85
C ALA A 80 -2.92 1.66 -5.13
N TRP A 81 -3.81 0.84 -5.65
CA TRP A 81 -4.03 -0.51 -5.14
C TRP A 81 -2.87 -1.41 -5.59
N VAL A 82 -2.23 -2.04 -4.63
CA VAL A 82 -1.10 -2.94 -4.87
C VAL A 82 -1.61 -4.37 -4.76
N HIS A 83 -1.58 -5.12 -5.86
CA HIS A 83 -2.12 -6.48 -5.87
C HIS A 83 -1.43 -7.27 -6.98
N VAL A 84 -1.95 -8.45 -7.27
CA VAL A 84 -1.31 -9.36 -8.24
C VAL A 84 -1.25 -8.79 -9.66
N HIS A 85 -2.10 -7.82 -9.99
CA HIS A 85 -2.11 -7.23 -11.32
C HIS A 85 -0.88 -6.35 -11.59
N ASN A 86 -0.22 -5.85 -10.54
CA ASN A 86 0.93 -4.95 -10.70
C ASN A 86 2.14 -5.39 -9.89
N THR A 87 2.14 -6.63 -9.39
CA THR A 87 3.27 -7.18 -8.65
C THR A 87 3.57 -8.60 -9.09
N ARG A 88 4.76 -9.07 -8.73
CA ARG A 88 5.16 -10.45 -8.98
C ARG A 88 6.13 -10.88 -7.88
N PRO A 89 6.36 -12.18 -7.71
CA PRO A 89 7.37 -12.64 -6.75
C PRO A 89 8.73 -12.06 -7.08
N ILE A 90 9.53 -11.82 -6.05
CA ILE A 90 10.88 -11.27 -6.23
C ILE A 90 11.74 -12.33 -6.90
N PRO A 91 12.42 -12.00 -8.02
CA PRO A 91 13.27 -12.98 -8.71
C PRO A 91 14.37 -13.49 -7.80
N GLY A 92 14.62 -14.78 -7.86
CA GLY A 92 15.67 -15.40 -7.07
C GLY A 92 15.27 -15.77 -5.67
N ASP A 93 14.09 -15.34 -5.25
CA ASP A 93 13.61 -15.59 -3.89
C ASP A 93 13.44 -17.08 -3.64
N VAL A 94 13.09 -17.82 -4.67
CA VAL A 94 12.84 -19.24 -4.53
C VAL A 94 14.10 -20.08 -4.61
N GLU A 95 15.22 -19.42 -4.82
CA GLU A 95 16.49 -20.09 -4.96
C GLU A 95 17.07 -20.58 -3.67
N ALA A 96 16.64 -19.99 -2.62
CA ALA A 96 17.23 -20.24 -1.31
C ALA A 96 17.12 -21.67 -0.87
#